data_9ab1ba996b33c30e4d2be1647327bdc6
#
_entry.id   9ab1ba996b33c30e4d2be1647327bdc6
#
_cell.length_a   1.000
_cell.length_b   1.000
_cell.length_c   1.000
_cell.angle_alpha   90.00
_cell.angle_beta   90.00
_cell.angle_gamma   90.00
#
_symmetry.space_group_name_H-M   'P 1'
#
loop_
_entity.id
_entity.type
_entity.pdbx_description
1 polymer ?
#
loop_
_entity_poly.entity_id
_entity_poly.type
_entity_poly.pdbx_seq_one_letter_code
_entity_poly.pdbx_strand_id
1 'polypeptide(L)'
;MTSIDDDDDDESTTIMADILKVCKNGCTKEKIIEETHLSHDQLRRITAEMTDKEFLQYIEHQEVYITTDKGYIFLNSSDKKQQSNS
;
A
#
# COMPACT_ATOMS: atom_id res chain seq x y z
N MET A 1 3.82 -0.67 26.40
CA MET A 1 2.76 0.30 26.34
C MET A 1 2.75 1.01 25.03
N THR A 2 3.81 1.66 24.74
CA THR A 2 3.93 2.32 23.45
C THR A 2 3.78 1.36 22.30
N SER A 3 4.04 0.10 22.56
CA SER A 3 3.92 -0.89 21.49
C SER A 3 2.50 -0.97 20.94
N ILE A 4 1.54 -0.60 21.76
CA ILE A 4 0.15 -0.63 21.32
C ILE A 4 -0.07 0.40 20.21
N ASP A 5 0.48 1.58 20.39
CA ASP A 5 0.37 2.62 19.37
C ASP A 5 1.07 2.21 18.09
N ASP A 6 2.21 1.58 18.27
CA ASP A 6 2.98 1.12 17.10
C ASP A 6 2.20 0.09 16.32
N ASP A 7 1.44 -0.74 16.99
CA ASP A 7 0.64 -1.75 16.32
C ASP A 7 -0.37 -1.13 15.39
N ASP A 8 -1.03 -0.07 15.83
CA ASP A 8 -2.01 0.60 15.00
C ASP A 8 -1.36 1.17 13.74
N ASP A 9 -0.23 1.81 13.92
CA ASP A 9 0.50 2.38 12.79
C ASP A 9 0.98 1.27 11.87
N ASP A 10 1.46 0.19 12.45
CA ASP A 10 1.96 -0.93 11.67
C ASP A 10 0.87 -1.54 10.81
N GLU A 11 -0.32 -1.60 11.35
CA GLU A 11 -1.44 -2.18 10.61
C GLU A 11 -1.72 -1.40 9.35
N SER A 12 -1.81 -0.09 9.47
CA SER A 12 -2.02 0.78 8.32
C SER A 12 -0.89 0.64 7.31
N THR A 13 0.33 0.68 7.83
CA THR A 13 1.50 0.58 7.00
C THR A 13 1.55 -0.76 6.29
N THR A 14 1.18 -1.82 6.99
CA THR A 14 1.17 -3.15 6.40
C THR A 14 0.21 -3.24 5.24
N ILE A 15 -0.98 -2.67 5.40
CA ILE A 15 -1.97 -2.69 4.33
C ILE A 15 -1.47 -1.93 3.12
N MET A 16 -0.89 -0.77 3.34
CA MET A 16 -0.34 0.01 2.24
C MET A 16 0.77 -0.76 1.54
N ALA A 17 1.65 -1.39 2.31
CA ALA A 17 2.74 -2.16 1.73
C ALA A 17 2.20 -3.32 0.90
N ASP A 18 1.17 -3.99 1.39
CA ASP A 18 0.58 -5.09 0.64
C ASP A 18 0.03 -4.61 -0.69
N ILE A 19 -0.67 -3.48 -0.67
CA ILE A 19 -1.22 -2.94 -1.91
C ILE A 19 -0.10 -2.57 -2.87
N LEU A 20 0.96 -1.96 -2.36
CA LEU A 20 2.08 -1.58 -3.22
C LEU A 20 2.74 -2.81 -3.85
N LYS A 21 2.85 -3.89 -3.09
CA LYS A 21 3.43 -5.11 -3.62
C LYS A 21 2.57 -5.70 -4.71
N VAL A 22 1.26 -5.69 -4.51
CA VAL A 22 0.34 -6.22 -5.51
C VAL A 22 0.38 -5.39 -6.78
N CYS A 23 0.57 -4.08 -6.64
CA CYS A 23 0.51 -3.16 -7.75
C CYS A 23 1.84 -2.88 -8.43
N LYS A 24 2.87 -3.63 -8.10
CA LYS A 24 4.19 -3.39 -8.69
C LYS A 24 4.14 -3.36 -10.21
N ASN A 25 3.41 -4.27 -10.80
CA ASN A 25 3.28 -4.36 -12.25
C ASN A 25 1.93 -3.87 -12.73
N GLY A 26 1.21 -3.19 -11.85
CA GLY A 26 -0.14 -2.75 -12.18
C GLY A 26 -1.18 -3.78 -11.81
N CYS A 27 -2.27 -3.34 -11.23
CA CYS A 27 -3.35 -4.25 -10.88
C CYS A 27 -4.66 -3.52 -10.79
N THR A 28 -5.75 -4.25 -10.98
CA THR A 28 -7.08 -3.71 -10.90
C THR A 28 -7.54 -3.66 -9.45
N LYS A 29 -8.62 -2.93 -9.22
CA LYS A 29 -9.21 -2.86 -7.89
C LYS A 29 -9.62 -4.25 -7.42
N GLU A 30 -10.19 -5.04 -8.32
CA GLU A 30 -10.60 -6.38 -7.96
C GLU A 30 -9.44 -7.22 -7.49
N LYS A 31 -8.30 -7.08 -8.16
CA LYS A 31 -7.11 -7.82 -7.78
C LYS A 31 -6.66 -7.41 -6.39
N ILE A 32 -6.66 -6.12 -6.11
CA ILE A 32 -6.25 -5.64 -4.80
C ILE A 32 -7.17 -6.19 -3.71
N ILE A 33 -8.48 -6.15 -3.97
CA ILE A 33 -9.44 -6.68 -3.00
C ILE A 33 -9.21 -8.17 -2.78
N GLU A 34 -8.97 -8.87 -3.85
CA GLU A 34 -8.75 -10.31 -3.77
C GLU A 34 -7.53 -10.63 -2.91
N GLU A 35 -6.47 -9.86 -3.07
CA GLU A 35 -5.24 -10.13 -2.36
C GLU A 35 -5.25 -9.60 -0.92
N THR A 36 -5.92 -8.49 -0.68
CA THR A 36 -5.88 -7.86 0.63
C THR A 36 -7.12 -8.11 1.47
N HIS A 37 -8.19 -8.58 0.83
CA HIS A 37 -9.46 -8.85 1.52
C HIS A 37 -10.10 -7.60 2.10
N LEU A 38 -9.77 -6.45 1.54
CA LEU A 38 -10.39 -5.20 1.95
C LEU A 38 -11.77 -5.07 1.35
N SER A 39 -12.63 -4.31 2.01
CA SER A 39 -13.92 -3.97 1.43
C SER A 39 -13.71 -2.89 0.38
N HIS A 40 -14.73 -2.68 -0.45
CA HIS A 40 -14.66 -1.64 -1.48
C HIS A 40 -14.45 -0.26 -0.86
N ASP A 41 -15.14 0.00 0.23
CA ASP A 41 -15.01 1.30 0.90
C ASP A 41 -13.61 1.51 1.46
N GLN A 42 -13.08 0.47 2.10
CA GLN A 42 -11.73 0.56 2.66
C GLN A 42 -10.72 0.76 1.56
N LEU A 43 -10.87 0.01 0.48
CA LEU A 43 -9.94 0.14 -0.64
C LEU A 43 -9.99 1.54 -1.21
N ARG A 44 -11.19 2.08 -1.39
CA ARG A 44 -11.33 3.41 -1.96
C ARG A 44 -10.62 4.44 -1.11
N ARG A 45 -10.79 4.35 0.20
CA ARG A 45 -10.17 5.32 1.10
C ARG A 45 -8.66 5.21 1.06
N ILE A 46 -8.16 3.98 1.13
CA ILE A 46 -6.72 3.82 1.23
C ILE A 46 -6.03 4.13 -0.08
N THR A 47 -6.64 3.77 -1.21
CA THR A 47 -6.04 4.10 -2.50
C THR A 47 -6.09 5.60 -2.75
N ALA A 48 -7.13 6.27 -2.30
CA ALA A 48 -7.20 7.72 -2.42
C ALA A 48 -6.06 8.36 -1.63
N GLU A 49 -5.82 7.87 -0.44
CA GLU A 49 -4.74 8.39 0.38
C GLU A 49 -3.39 8.12 -0.26
N MET A 50 -3.21 6.91 -0.76
CA MET A 50 -1.93 6.53 -1.37
C MET A 50 -1.69 7.31 -2.66
N THR A 51 -2.74 7.57 -3.42
CA THR A 51 -2.62 8.37 -4.62
C THR A 51 -2.28 9.81 -4.27
N ASP A 52 -2.88 10.31 -3.21
CA ASP A 52 -2.61 11.66 -2.75
C ASP A 52 -1.15 11.80 -2.30
N LYS A 53 -0.63 10.76 -1.69
CA LYS A 53 0.79 10.75 -1.28
C LYS A 53 1.71 10.38 -2.42
N GLU A 54 1.15 10.11 -3.59
CA GLU A 54 1.89 9.76 -4.78
C GLU A 54 2.61 8.42 -4.67
N PHE A 55 2.10 7.53 -3.84
CA PHE A 55 2.60 6.16 -3.76
C PHE A 55 2.05 5.30 -4.89
N LEU A 56 0.83 5.60 -5.32
CA LEU A 56 0.17 4.90 -6.41
C LEU A 56 -0.21 5.87 -7.51
N GLN A 57 -0.26 5.36 -8.72
CA GLN A 57 -0.76 6.11 -9.86
C GLN A 57 -1.88 5.31 -10.51
N TYR A 58 -2.97 5.99 -10.83
CA TYR A 58 -4.09 5.34 -11.48
C TYR A 58 -4.02 5.60 -12.98
N ILE A 59 -4.08 4.54 -13.76
CA ILE A 59 -4.04 4.64 -15.22
C ILE A 59 -5.45 4.42 -15.74
N GLU A 60 -6.08 5.50 -16.14
CA GLU A 60 -7.50 5.51 -16.44
C GLU A 60 -7.90 4.56 -17.55
N HIS A 61 -7.18 4.61 -18.66
CA HIS A 61 -7.60 3.81 -19.80
C HIS A 61 -7.38 2.32 -19.60
N GLN A 62 -6.57 1.95 -18.65
CA GLN A 62 -6.37 0.55 -18.30
C GLN A 62 -7.07 0.17 -17.01
N GLU A 63 -7.53 1.17 -16.28
CA GLU A 63 -8.22 0.98 -15.01
C GLU A 63 -7.39 0.16 -14.04
N VAL A 64 -6.11 0.48 -13.96
CA VAL A 64 -5.20 -0.20 -13.03
C VAL A 64 -4.47 0.82 -12.19
N TYR A 65 -4.05 0.38 -11.01
CA TYR A 65 -3.16 1.13 -10.16
C TYR A 65 -1.75 0.58 -10.33
N ILE A 66 -0.78 1.46 -10.27
CA ILE A 66 0.62 1.04 -10.38
C ILE A 66 1.44 1.76 -9.31
N THR A 67 2.39 1.04 -8.73
CA THR A 67 3.25 1.60 -7.69
C THR A 67 4.24 2.57 -8.32
N THR A 68 4.36 3.75 -7.73
CA THR A 68 5.28 4.79 -8.20
C THR A 68 6.64 4.63 -7.54
N ASP A 69 7.59 5.46 -7.97
CA ASP A 69 8.90 5.49 -7.35
C ASP A 69 8.79 5.78 -5.86
N LYS A 70 7.92 6.71 -5.51
CA LYS A 70 7.71 7.02 -4.09
C LYS A 70 7.15 5.82 -3.35
N GLY A 71 6.27 5.07 -4.00
CA GLY A 71 5.73 3.85 -3.42
C GLY A 71 6.82 2.84 -3.16
N TYR A 72 7.74 2.69 -4.11
CA TYR A 72 8.86 1.77 -3.92
C TYR A 72 9.75 2.20 -2.78
N ILE A 73 9.98 3.50 -2.66
CA ILE A 73 10.78 4.02 -1.56
C ILE A 73 10.11 3.70 -0.24
N PHE A 74 8.81 3.88 -0.18
CA PHE A 74 8.06 3.56 1.03
C PHE A 74 8.21 2.08 1.38
N LEU A 75 8.07 1.21 0.38
CA LEU A 75 8.23 -0.22 0.59
C LEU A 75 9.62 -0.56 1.11
N ASN A 76 10.63 0.00 0.48
CA ASN A 76 12.00 -0.27 0.87
C ASN A 76 12.29 0.23 2.27
N SER A 77 11.72 1.37 2.62
CA SER A 77 11.89 1.91 3.96
C SER A 77 11.32 0.98 5.01
N SER A 78 10.14 0.43 4.73
CA SER A 78 9.52 -0.51 5.65
C SER A 78 10.37 -1.75 5.82
N ASP A 79 10.86 -2.27 4.70
CA ASP A 79 11.67 -3.47 4.74
C ASP A 79 12.99 -3.21 5.47
N LYS A 80 13.60 -2.09 5.16
CA LYS A 80 14.86 -1.74 5.78
C LYS A 80 14.73 -1.61 7.28
N LYS A 81 13.62 -1.06 7.70
CA LYS A 81 13.38 -0.89 9.11
C LYS A 81 13.47 -2.21 9.83
N GLN A 82 12.90 -3.24 9.25
CA GLN A 82 12.95 -4.56 9.84
C GLN A 82 14.35 -5.14 9.78
N GLN A 83 15.02 -4.91 8.68
CA GLN A 83 16.34 -5.47 8.48
C GLN A 83 17.39 -4.82 9.34
N SER A 84 17.24 -3.54 9.57
CA SER A 84 18.24 -2.83 10.36
C SER A 84 18.32 -3.35 11.78
N ASN A 85 17.31 -4.06 12.20
CA ASN A 85 17.33 -4.66 13.51
C ASN A 85 18.22 -5.89 13.58
N SER A 86 18.54 -6.42 12.45
CA SER A 86 19.41 -7.59 12.46
C SER A 86 20.89 -7.21 12.46
#